data_07160c13fdc65cf3c462954fec0fc833
#
_entry.id   07160c13fdc65cf3c462954fec0fc833
#
_cell.length_a   1.000
_cell.length_b   1.000
_cell.length_c   1.000
_cell.angle_alpha   90.00
_cell.angle_beta   90.00
_cell.angle_gamma   90.00
#
_symmetry.space_group_name_H-M   'P 1'
#
loop_
_entity.id
_entity.type
_entity.pdbx_description
1 polymer ?
#
loop_
_entity_poly.entity_id
_entity_poly.type
_entity_poly.pdbx_seq_one_letter_code
_entity_poly.pdbx_strand_id
1 'polypeptide(L)'
;MTLNTGYYLQVYTFITLILCGLVQYFTGMQSVLWIPFFLTLLMVGLMVMQTRESPLHLDAQETIILALYFSFLVLAGTSTLLQGGITVAIVAFKNEIALSLVMICLLLGFCRESQIYRATRYLYWVFYAQIPVMIYQVLLVVPQRVAQRGEEEKWDSVVGTFGGDPMGGGNTAAMGLFCLLIMLLKLSEYKHGLTTFKSMALHIILGFGLCIIGEVKFVILLSPVFLAWVWISPSYVKDINRINLKTLLMIVASMLVLIGLSIMILAWYYSSAFGGDPTKSAFSVFIDSLSYIFDPNYIMSTGELGRFTTFLFWLKNNDLWGLSGTLFGYGLNATNSGSTVSPGFLNIIYNLILDSTSLSMLLWEIGVIGTLLFIGLFIYILKVCQPKPVLALEQLDHQDLQLLSFAPAYNAFAIACLVSLPYSQILMITPMLQFLFYLSLGSSLVIRRTVLRSAGGGYG
;
A
#
# COMPACT_ATOMS: atom_id res chain seq x y z
N MET A 1 -27.03 22.44 5.62
CA MET A 1 -26.39 21.33 6.35
C MET A 1 -24.92 21.29 5.90
N THR A 2 -23.96 21.72 6.76
CA THR A 2 -22.54 21.72 6.40
C THR A 2 -21.97 20.33 6.62
N LEU A 3 -21.56 19.67 5.56
CA LEU A 3 -20.95 18.35 5.63
C LEU A 3 -19.54 18.45 6.25
N ASN A 4 -19.31 17.72 7.33
CA ASN A 4 -17.97 17.64 7.92
C ASN A 4 -17.12 16.64 7.14
N THR A 5 -16.28 17.13 6.23
CA THR A 5 -15.42 16.29 5.38
C THR A 5 -14.45 15.42 6.16
N GLY A 6 -14.05 15.85 7.37
CA GLY A 6 -13.23 15.03 8.28
C GLY A 6 -13.98 13.84 8.84
N TYR A 7 -15.24 13.99 9.18
CA TYR A 7 -16.08 12.87 9.60
C TYR A 7 -16.31 11.88 8.44
N TYR A 8 -16.55 12.41 7.24
CA TYR A 8 -16.65 11.58 6.05
C TYR A 8 -15.40 10.72 5.85
N LEU A 9 -14.20 11.31 5.94
CA LEU A 9 -12.95 10.59 5.76
C LEU A 9 -12.74 9.49 6.83
N GLN A 10 -13.15 9.75 8.08
CA GLN A 10 -13.10 8.74 9.16
C GLN A 10 -14.07 7.58 8.90
N VAL A 11 -15.31 7.86 8.49
CA VAL A 11 -16.29 6.84 8.12
C VAL A 11 -15.82 6.03 6.93
N TYR A 12 -15.27 6.69 5.91
CA TYR A 12 -14.69 6.02 4.76
C TYR A 12 -13.54 5.08 5.18
N THR A 13 -12.63 5.56 6.03
CA THR A 13 -11.54 4.74 6.59
C THR A 13 -12.07 3.52 7.33
N PHE A 14 -13.09 3.69 8.20
CA PHE A 14 -13.72 2.59 8.94
C PHE A 14 -14.34 1.55 8.00
N ILE A 15 -15.17 2.01 7.07
CA ILE A 15 -15.86 1.11 6.13
C ILE A 15 -14.84 0.34 5.29
N THR A 16 -13.84 1.03 4.75
CA THR A 16 -12.86 0.40 3.85
C THR A 16 -11.90 -0.54 4.59
N LEU A 17 -11.32 -0.12 5.73
CA LEU A 17 -10.27 -0.89 6.40
C LEU A 17 -10.80 -1.92 7.40
N ILE A 18 -12.06 -1.81 7.85
CA ILE A 18 -12.63 -2.75 8.82
C ILE A 18 -13.85 -3.46 8.24
N LEU A 19 -14.91 -2.73 7.89
CA LEU A 19 -16.19 -3.34 7.57
C LEU A 19 -16.13 -4.18 6.30
N CYS A 20 -15.61 -3.63 5.20
CA CYS A 20 -15.56 -4.34 3.91
C CYS A 20 -14.75 -5.63 3.99
N GLY A 21 -13.59 -5.59 4.64
CA GLY A 21 -12.76 -6.78 4.76
C GLY A 21 -13.34 -7.84 5.69
N LEU A 22 -13.95 -7.45 6.82
CA LEU A 22 -14.63 -8.39 7.70
C LEU A 22 -15.83 -9.06 7.01
N VAL A 23 -16.68 -8.28 6.33
CA VAL A 23 -17.81 -8.82 5.58
C VAL A 23 -17.34 -9.77 4.49
N GLN A 24 -16.34 -9.37 3.68
CA GLN A 24 -15.77 -10.25 2.67
C GLN A 24 -15.24 -11.55 3.27
N TYR A 25 -14.47 -11.47 4.35
CA TYR A 25 -13.82 -12.62 4.98
C TYR A 25 -14.83 -13.63 5.55
N PHE A 26 -15.85 -13.14 6.27
CA PHE A 26 -16.81 -14.05 6.95
C PHE A 26 -17.97 -14.50 6.08
N THR A 27 -18.31 -13.76 5.03
CA THR A 27 -19.46 -14.09 4.17
C THR A 27 -19.09 -14.56 2.76
N GLY A 28 -17.81 -14.36 2.34
CA GLY A 28 -17.37 -14.61 0.97
C GLY A 28 -17.89 -13.59 -0.05
N MET A 29 -18.61 -12.53 0.37
CA MET A 29 -19.24 -11.57 -0.52
C MET A 29 -18.22 -10.63 -1.16
N GLN A 30 -17.79 -10.92 -2.38
CA GLN A 30 -16.89 -10.06 -3.15
C GLN A 30 -17.51 -8.71 -3.54
N SER A 31 -18.85 -8.64 -3.64
CA SER A 31 -19.58 -7.41 -4.00
C SER A 31 -19.39 -6.29 -2.97
N VAL A 32 -19.06 -6.60 -1.71
CA VAL A 32 -18.77 -5.58 -0.68
C VAL A 32 -17.60 -4.66 -1.05
N LEU A 33 -16.67 -5.15 -1.87
CA LEU A 33 -15.52 -4.36 -2.36
C LEU A 33 -15.90 -3.26 -3.38
N TRP A 34 -17.19 -3.18 -3.77
CA TRP A 34 -17.72 -2.03 -4.51
C TRP A 34 -18.01 -0.83 -3.61
N ILE A 35 -18.16 -1.02 -2.31
CA ILE A 35 -18.46 0.08 -1.37
C ILE A 35 -17.35 1.14 -1.37
N PRO A 36 -16.05 0.82 -1.24
CA PRO A 36 -14.98 1.81 -1.33
C PRO A 36 -15.00 2.61 -2.65
N PHE A 37 -15.33 1.97 -3.76
CA PHE A 37 -15.52 2.63 -5.05
C PHE A 37 -16.65 3.67 -5.02
N PHE A 38 -17.84 3.30 -4.54
CA PHE A 38 -18.96 4.24 -4.44
C PHE A 38 -18.68 5.38 -3.46
N LEU A 39 -17.98 5.10 -2.37
CA LEU A 39 -17.52 6.14 -1.45
C LEU A 39 -16.54 7.10 -2.13
N THR A 40 -15.64 6.61 -2.97
CA THR A 40 -14.77 7.49 -3.75
C THR A 40 -15.56 8.39 -4.70
N LEU A 41 -16.52 7.84 -5.43
CA LEU A 41 -17.37 8.63 -6.34
C LEU A 41 -18.20 9.67 -5.56
N LEU A 42 -18.73 9.29 -4.40
CA LEU A 42 -19.41 10.23 -3.51
C LEU A 42 -18.47 11.34 -3.02
N MET A 43 -17.22 11.00 -2.68
CA MET A 43 -16.20 11.98 -2.29
C MET A 43 -15.95 13.01 -3.41
N VAL A 44 -15.84 12.54 -4.66
CA VAL A 44 -15.69 13.43 -5.83
C VAL A 44 -16.93 14.31 -6.00
N GLY A 45 -18.13 13.74 -5.91
CA GLY A 45 -19.38 14.49 -6.01
C GLY A 45 -19.48 15.58 -4.92
N LEU A 46 -19.18 15.23 -3.67
CA LEU A 46 -19.17 16.18 -2.57
C LEU A 46 -18.11 17.29 -2.75
N MET A 47 -16.94 16.95 -3.29
CA MET A 47 -15.89 17.92 -3.59
C MET A 47 -16.35 18.93 -4.67
N VAL A 48 -17.02 18.46 -5.71
CA VAL A 48 -17.56 19.34 -6.78
C VAL A 48 -18.65 20.25 -6.25
N MET A 49 -19.49 19.75 -5.32
CA MET A 49 -20.57 20.50 -4.70
C MET A 49 -20.10 21.46 -3.58
N GLN A 50 -18.85 21.33 -3.16
CA GLN A 50 -18.31 22.14 -2.05
C GLN A 50 -18.15 23.60 -2.49
N THR A 51 -18.95 24.49 -1.90
CA THR A 51 -18.76 25.93 -2.06
C THR A 51 -17.51 26.39 -1.32
N ARG A 52 -16.63 27.10 -2.02
CA ARG A 52 -15.38 27.64 -1.44
C ARG A 52 -15.50 29.15 -1.32
N GLU A 53 -15.09 29.66 -0.16
CA GLU A 53 -15.02 31.10 0.08
C GLU A 53 -13.84 31.74 -0.70
N SER A 54 -12.80 30.97 -0.98
CA SER A 54 -11.65 31.42 -1.77
C SER A 54 -11.30 30.41 -2.87
N PRO A 55 -10.82 30.86 -4.03
CA PRO A 55 -10.36 29.98 -5.11
C PRO A 55 -9.19 29.11 -4.63
N LEU A 56 -9.16 27.86 -5.09
CA LEU A 56 -8.03 26.99 -4.84
C LEU A 56 -6.87 27.41 -5.75
N HIS A 57 -5.81 27.93 -5.16
CA HIS A 57 -4.56 28.17 -5.89
C HIS A 57 -3.69 26.91 -5.87
N LEU A 58 -3.51 26.31 -7.02
CA LEU A 58 -2.57 25.22 -7.25
C LEU A 58 -1.21 25.81 -7.64
N ASP A 59 -0.14 25.33 -7.04
CA ASP A 59 1.20 25.69 -7.48
C ASP A 59 1.57 24.95 -8.80
N ALA A 60 2.69 25.35 -9.41
CA ALA A 60 3.14 24.75 -10.66
C ALA A 60 3.41 23.23 -10.51
N GLN A 61 3.90 22.78 -9.34
CA GLN A 61 4.19 21.36 -9.09
C GLN A 61 2.88 20.54 -8.94
N GLU A 62 1.88 21.09 -8.26
CA GLU A 62 0.54 20.48 -8.12
C GLU A 62 -0.17 20.39 -9.48
N THR A 63 0.00 21.42 -10.33
CA THR A 63 -0.54 21.40 -11.71
C THR A 63 0.12 20.31 -12.56
N ILE A 64 1.44 20.11 -12.44
CA ILE A 64 2.15 19.03 -13.12
C ILE A 64 1.64 17.65 -12.63
N ILE A 65 1.41 17.47 -11.32
CA ILE A 65 0.85 16.24 -10.77
C ILE A 65 -0.51 15.93 -11.42
N LEU A 66 -1.40 16.92 -11.51
CA LEU A 66 -2.69 16.76 -12.17
C LEU A 66 -2.54 16.43 -13.65
N ALA A 67 -1.64 17.10 -14.36
CA ALA A 67 -1.40 16.85 -15.78
C ALA A 67 -0.89 15.41 -16.02
N LEU A 68 0.08 14.94 -15.22
CA LEU A 68 0.57 13.56 -15.30
C LEU A 68 -0.53 12.55 -14.98
N TYR A 69 -1.32 12.82 -13.93
CA TYR A 69 -2.42 11.95 -13.54
C TYR A 69 -3.48 11.84 -14.63
N PHE A 70 -3.92 12.96 -15.21
CA PHE A 70 -4.89 12.94 -16.29
C PHE A 70 -4.33 12.31 -17.56
N SER A 71 -3.05 12.51 -17.88
CA SER A 71 -2.39 11.81 -18.99
C SER A 71 -2.40 10.30 -18.80
N PHE A 72 -2.14 9.83 -17.57
CA PHE A 72 -2.26 8.42 -17.21
C PHE A 72 -3.70 7.90 -17.39
N LEU A 73 -4.70 8.63 -16.89
CA LEU A 73 -6.12 8.26 -17.05
C LEU A 73 -6.55 8.17 -18.51
N VAL A 74 -6.13 9.12 -19.34
CA VAL A 74 -6.45 9.13 -20.77
C VAL A 74 -5.82 7.92 -21.46
N LEU A 75 -4.55 7.64 -21.21
CA LEU A 75 -3.86 6.50 -21.80
C LEU A 75 -4.52 5.17 -21.37
N ALA A 76 -4.66 4.94 -20.05
CA ALA A 76 -5.24 3.72 -19.51
C ALA A 76 -6.71 3.54 -19.94
N GLY A 77 -7.52 4.61 -19.88
CA GLY A 77 -8.92 4.59 -20.30
C GLY A 77 -9.09 4.31 -21.79
N THR A 78 -8.30 4.97 -22.64
CA THR A 78 -8.36 4.77 -24.10
C THR A 78 -7.95 3.34 -24.46
N SER A 79 -6.84 2.86 -23.94
CA SER A 79 -6.40 1.48 -24.18
C SER A 79 -7.48 0.48 -23.76
N THR A 80 -8.07 0.65 -22.58
CA THR A 80 -9.10 -0.27 -22.05
C THR A 80 -10.39 -0.22 -22.87
N LEU A 81 -10.87 0.96 -23.25
CA LEU A 81 -12.09 1.11 -24.06
C LEU A 81 -11.95 0.48 -25.45
N LEU A 82 -10.79 0.68 -26.10
CA LEU A 82 -10.54 0.13 -27.44
C LEU A 82 -10.45 -1.39 -27.45
N GLN A 83 -9.97 -1.99 -26.36
CA GLN A 83 -9.68 -3.42 -26.31
C GLN A 83 -10.77 -4.23 -25.58
N GLY A 84 -11.30 -3.71 -24.48
CA GLY A 84 -12.26 -4.41 -23.63
C GLY A 84 -13.70 -3.91 -23.72
N GLY A 85 -13.91 -2.75 -24.32
CA GLY A 85 -15.21 -2.10 -24.35
C GLY A 85 -15.63 -1.50 -22.99
N ILE A 86 -16.86 -0.99 -22.92
CA ILE A 86 -17.32 -0.19 -21.78
C ILE A 86 -17.50 -1.00 -20.49
N THR A 87 -17.93 -2.26 -20.59
CA THR A 87 -18.13 -3.12 -19.41
C THR A 87 -16.80 -3.41 -18.71
N VAL A 88 -15.78 -3.77 -19.48
CA VAL A 88 -14.43 -4.02 -18.94
C VAL A 88 -13.87 -2.72 -18.36
N ALA A 89 -14.07 -1.57 -19.05
CA ALA A 89 -13.59 -0.28 -18.56
C ALA A 89 -14.21 0.11 -17.20
N ILE A 90 -15.49 -0.17 -16.96
CA ILE A 90 -16.13 0.10 -15.65
C ILE A 90 -15.53 -0.78 -14.55
N VAL A 91 -15.34 -2.09 -14.80
CA VAL A 91 -14.77 -3.02 -13.84
C VAL A 91 -13.32 -2.67 -13.54
N ALA A 92 -12.54 -2.39 -14.58
CA ALA A 92 -11.15 -1.98 -14.49
C ALA A 92 -10.98 -0.66 -13.73
N PHE A 93 -11.79 0.34 -14.04
CA PHE A 93 -11.79 1.61 -13.34
C PHE A 93 -12.06 1.42 -11.83
N LYS A 94 -13.06 0.61 -11.49
CA LYS A 94 -13.38 0.26 -10.11
C LYS A 94 -12.21 -0.44 -9.40
N ASN A 95 -11.56 -1.40 -10.05
CA ASN A 95 -10.52 -2.22 -9.42
C ASN A 95 -9.20 -1.46 -9.25
N GLU A 96 -8.76 -0.71 -10.24
CA GLU A 96 -7.37 -0.28 -10.37
C GLU A 96 -7.17 1.23 -10.27
N ILE A 97 -8.21 2.02 -10.62
CA ILE A 97 -8.06 3.49 -10.73
C ILE A 97 -8.85 4.25 -9.68
N ALA A 98 -10.08 3.85 -9.39
CA ALA A 98 -11.05 4.71 -8.69
C ALA A 98 -10.53 5.27 -7.36
N LEU A 99 -9.81 4.47 -6.56
CA LEU A 99 -9.33 4.92 -5.27
C LEU A 99 -8.20 5.96 -5.38
N SER A 100 -7.54 6.09 -6.54
CA SER A 100 -6.57 7.16 -6.78
C SER A 100 -7.21 8.55 -6.75
N LEU A 101 -8.51 8.66 -7.00
CA LEU A 101 -9.27 9.89 -6.86
C LEU A 101 -9.30 10.41 -5.41
N VAL A 102 -9.09 9.57 -4.40
CA VAL A 102 -8.94 10.02 -3.00
C VAL A 102 -7.77 11.00 -2.89
N MET A 103 -6.61 10.65 -3.47
CA MET A 103 -5.44 11.54 -3.52
C MET A 103 -5.77 12.86 -4.24
N ILE A 104 -6.47 12.79 -5.37
CA ILE A 104 -6.86 13.98 -6.16
C ILE A 104 -7.85 14.86 -5.37
N CYS A 105 -8.85 14.27 -4.71
CA CYS A 105 -9.77 15.03 -3.86
C CYS A 105 -9.04 15.74 -2.72
N LEU A 106 -8.06 15.09 -2.08
CA LEU A 106 -7.23 15.71 -1.05
C LEU A 106 -6.36 16.82 -1.63
N LEU A 107 -5.71 16.59 -2.77
CA LEU A 107 -4.96 17.61 -3.49
C LEU A 107 -5.83 18.80 -3.86
N LEU A 108 -7.06 18.57 -4.28
CA LEU A 108 -8.02 19.63 -4.61
C LEU A 108 -8.69 20.26 -3.37
N GLY A 109 -8.25 19.92 -2.14
CA GLY A 109 -8.65 20.58 -0.90
C GLY A 109 -9.99 20.09 -0.33
N PHE A 110 -10.33 18.83 -0.53
CA PHE A 110 -11.51 18.21 0.10
C PHE A 110 -11.43 18.23 1.63
N CYS A 111 -10.23 18.05 2.19
CA CYS A 111 -9.98 18.07 3.63
C CYS A 111 -8.99 19.18 4.03
N ARG A 112 -9.20 19.74 5.25
CA ARG A 112 -8.26 20.64 5.91
C ARG A 112 -7.23 19.84 6.72
N GLU A 113 -6.16 20.49 7.15
CA GLU A 113 -5.04 19.94 7.92
C GLU A 113 -5.51 19.21 9.20
N SER A 114 -6.40 19.83 9.98
CA SER A 114 -6.96 19.25 11.20
C SER A 114 -7.76 17.96 10.95
N GLN A 115 -8.31 17.80 9.76
CA GLN A 115 -9.07 16.62 9.37
C GLN A 115 -8.14 15.47 8.96
N ILE A 116 -7.02 15.77 8.28
CA ILE A 116 -5.96 14.80 8.00
C ILE A 116 -5.36 14.30 9.31
N TYR A 117 -5.07 15.22 10.25
CA TYR A 117 -4.62 14.85 11.59
C TYR A 117 -5.55 13.83 12.26
N ARG A 118 -6.86 14.10 12.28
CA ARG A 118 -7.86 13.19 12.89
C ARG A 118 -7.93 11.84 12.15
N ALA A 119 -7.89 11.85 10.82
CA ALA A 119 -7.90 10.62 10.03
C ALA A 119 -6.67 9.76 10.32
N THR A 120 -5.47 10.37 10.42
CA THR A 120 -4.25 9.66 10.79
C THR A 120 -4.34 9.07 12.20
N ARG A 121 -4.85 9.84 13.14
CA ARG A 121 -5.08 9.34 14.52
C ARG A 121 -6.07 8.18 14.56
N TYR A 122 -7.05 8.17 13.68
CA TYR A 122 -8.00 7.07 13.56
C TYR A 122 -7.36 5.76 13.08
N LEU A 123 -6.29 5.82 12.28
CA LEU A 123 -5.56 4.61 11.85
C LEU A 123 -5.00 3.81 13.04
N TYR A 124 -4.65 4.43 14.15
CA TYR A 124 -4.22 3.71 15.36
C TYR A 124 -5.35 2.86 15.95
N TRP A 125 -6.60 3.34 15.91
CA TRP A 125 -7.75 2.55 16.34
C TRP A 125 -7.98 1.35 15.42
N VAL A 126 -7.85 1.56 14.10
CA VAL A 126 -7.91 0.48 13.11
C VAL A 126 -6.81 -0.56 13.37
N PHE A 127 -5.61 -0.12 13.77
CA PHE A 127 -4.50 -1.01 14.11
C PHE A 127 -4.81 -1.89 15.34
N TYR A 128 -5.33 -1.30 16.39
CA TYR A 128 -5.71 -2.08 17.57
C TYR A 128 -6.86 -3.06 17.29
N ALA A 129 -7.75 -2.72 16.36
CA ALA A 129 -8.81 -3.64 15.94
C ALA A 129 -8.28 -4.89 15.22
N GLN A 130 -7.05 -4.85 14.64
CA GLN A 130 -6.44 -6.04 14.05
C GLN A 130 -6.20 -7.14 15.09
N ILE A 131 -5.81 -6.78 16.32
CA ILE A 131 -5.39 -7.72 17.35
C ILE A 131 -6.49 -8.76 17.67
N PRO A 132 -7.70 -8.37 18.10
CA PRO A 132 -8.74 -9.36 18.41
C PRO A 132 -9.18 -10.17 17.20
N VAL A 133 -9.20 -9.56 16.00
CA VAL A 133 -9.56 -10.27 14.77
C VAL A 133 -8.52 -11.33 14.42
N MET A 134 -7.23 -10.99 14.48
CA MET A 134 -6.15 -11.95 14.20
C MET A 134 -6.10 -13.07 15.25
N ILE A 135 -6.33 -12.78 16.53
CA ILE A 135 -6.46 -13.80 17.57
C ILE A 135 -7.59 -14.78 17.21
N TYR A 136 -8.76 -14.27 16.80
CA TYR A 136 -9.87 -15.10 16.35
C TYR A 136 -9.45 -15.97 15.14
N GLN A 137 -8.81 -15.39 14.15
CA GLN A 137 -8.34 -16.10 12.94
C GLN A 137 -7.36 -17.22 13.28
N VAL A 138 -6.39 -16.96 14.16
CA VAL A 138 -5.40 -17.95 14.59
C VAL A 138 -6.04 -19.09 15.38
N LEU A 139 -6.97 -18.80 16.28
CA LEU A 139 -7.55 -19.82 17.17
C LEU A 139 -8.64 -20.66 16.50
N LEU A 140 -9.42 -20.09 15.58
CA LEU A 140 -10.60 -20.73 15.02
C LEU A 140 -10.50 -21.05 13.53
N VAL A 141 -9.88 -20.16 12.73
CA VAL A 141 -9.82 -20.33 11.27
C VAL A 141 -8.62 -21.18 10.84
N VAL A 142 -7.44 -20.90 11.39
CA VAL A 142 -6.21 -21.64 11.05
C VAL A 142 -6.36 -23.16 11.25
N PRO A 143 -6.93 -23.69 12.36
CA PRO A 143 -7.13 -25.12 12.50
C PRO A 143 -8.06 -25.74 11.42
N GLN A 144 -9.10 -25.01 11.00
CA GLN A 144 -10.00 -25.45 9.93
C GLN A 144 -9.29 -25.49 8.58
N ARG A 145 -8.45 -24.46 8.30
CA ARG A 145 -7.66 -24.41 7.08
C ARG A 145 -6.61 -25.52 7.02
N VAL A 146 -5.90 -25.78 8.11
CA VAL A 146 -4.95 -26.90 8.21
C VAL A 146 -5.62 -28.23 7.92
N ALA A 147 -6.81 -28.46 8.45
CA ALA A 147 -7.57 -29.68 8.19
C ALA A 147 -7.99 -29.85 6.71
N GLN A 148 -8.16 -28.76 5.97
CA GLN A 148 -8.62 -28.79 4.58
C GLN A 148 -7.48 -28.68 3.55
N ARG A 149 -6.43 -27.89 3.83
CA ARG A 149 -5.37 -27.55 2.90
C ARG A 149 -3.97 -27.99 3.32
N GLY A 150 -3.81 -28.46 4.55
CA GLY A 150 -2.52 -28.84 5.10
C GLY A 150 -1.78 -27.72 5.83
N GLU A 151 -0.65 -28.09 6.43
CA GLU A 151 0.17 -27.18 7.26
C GLU A 151 0.86 -26.08 6.48
N GLU A 152 1.14 -26.29 5.18
CA GLU A 152 1.94 -25.40 4.34
C GLU A 152 1.27 -24.05 4.10
N GLU A 153 -0.06 -24.01 4.01
CA GLU A 153 -0.84 -22.81 3.70
C GLU A 153 -1.56 -22.20 4.91
N LYS A 154 -1.26 -22.68 6.12
CA LYS A 154 -2.07 -22.38 7.32
C LYS A 154 -2.24 -20.89 7.64
N TRP A 155 -1.25 -20.07 7.34
CA TRP A 155 -1.24 -18.67 7.75
C TRP A 155 -1.82 -17.69 6.72
N ASP A 156 -2.06 -18.10 5.51
CA ASP A 156 -2.68 -17.25 4.47
C ASP A 156 -4.09 -16.77 4.85
N SER A 157 -4.70 -17.41 5.87
CA SER A 157 -5.99 -16.99 6.43
C SER A 157 -5.90 -15.90 7.48
N VAL A 158 -4.69 -15.53 7.95
CA VAL A 158 -4.50 -14.54 9.01
C VAL A 158 -4.28 -13.16 8.40
N VAL A 159 -5.36 -12.44 8.17
CA VAL A 159 -5.39 -11.18 7.41
C VAL A 159 -5.86 -9.97 8.23
N GLY A 160 -6.20 -10.18 9.49
CA GLY A 160 -6.85 -9.15 10.28
C GLY A 160 -8.20 -8.73 9.67
N THR A 161 -8.41 -7.43 9.52
CA THR A 161 -9.63 -6.88 8.91
C THR A 161 -9.50 -6.62 7.40
N PHE A 162 -8.42 -7.08 6.74
CA PHE A 162 -8.13 -6.75 5.34
C PHE A 162 -8.81 -7.66 4.30
N GLY A 163 -9.63 -8.62 4.75
CA GLY A 163 -10.45 -9.43 3.86
C GLY A 163 -9.68 -10.51 3.10
N GLY A 164 -10.30 -11.08 2.10
CA GLY A 164 -9.83 -12.25 1.37
C GLY A 164 -10.71 -13.48 1.63
N ASP A 165 -10.27 -14.63 1.17
CA ASP A 165 -10.95 -15.91 1.40
C ASP A 165 -10.19 -16.68 2.50
N PRO A 166 -10.84 -17.05 3.62
CA PRO A 166 -10.23 -17.86 4.67
C PRO A 166 -9.65 -19.18 4.18
N MET A 167 -10.25 -19.79 3.14
CA MET A 167 -9.81 -21.06 2.55
C MET A 167 -9.07 -20.89 1.23
N GLY A 168 -9.04 -19.68 0.66
CA GLY A 168 -8.29 -19.30 -0.53
C GLY A 168 -7.04 -18.49 -0.21
N GLY A 169 -6.83 -17.39 -0.92
CA GLY A 169 -5.78 -16.41 -0.66
C GLY A 169 -6.28 -15.23 0.16
N GLY A 170 -5.55 -14.85 1.18
CA GLY A 170 -5.85 -13.68 2.00
C GLY A 170 -5.04 -12.44 1.63
N ASN A 171 -5.49 -11.27 2.08
CA ASN A 171 -4.79 -10.00 1.88
C ASN A 171 -3.72 -9.75 2.96
N THR A 172 -2.95 -10.78 3.33
CA THR A 172 -1.93 -10.71 4.39
C THR A 172 -0.91 -9.61 4.15
N ALA A 173 -0.44 -9.45 2.92
CA ALA A 173 0.54 -8.42 2.58
C ALA A 173 -0.04 -6.99 2.70
N ALA A 174 -1.34 -6.78 2.45
CA ALA A 174 -1.99 -5.49 2.68
C ALA A 174 -2.06 -5.17 4.17
N MET A 175 -2.41 -6.14 5.01
CA MET A 175 -2.38 -6.02 6.47
C MET A 175 -0.97 -5.73 6.96
N GLY A 176 0.05 -6.44 6.45
CA GLY A 176 1.44 -6.21 6.83
C GLY A 176 1.94 -4.81 6.45
N LEU A 177 1.61 -4.31 5.25
CA LEU A 177 1.95 -2.94 4.85
C LEU A 177 1.22 -1.90 5.71
N PHE A 178 -0.01 -2.17 6.14
CA PHE A 178 -0.69 -1.31 7.11
C PHE A 178 0.03 -1.30 8.47
N CYS A 179 0.47 -2.46 8.98
CA CYS A 179 1.28 -2.53 10.20
C CYS A 179 2.59 -1.73 10.04
N LEU A 180 3.24 -1.82 8.87
CA LEU A 180 4.41 -0.99 8.55
C LEU A 180 4.08 0.50 8.64
N LEU A 181 2.99 0.96 8.05
CA LEU A 181 2.56 2.36 8.14
C LEU A 181 2.46 2.83 9.60
N ILE A 182 1.82 2.03 10.47
CA ILE A 182 1.68 2.35 11.89
C ILE A 182 3.03 2.41 12.61
N MET A 183 3.93 1.47 12.33
CA MET A 183 5.30 1.49 12.88
C MET A 183 6.06 2.75 12.46
N LEU A 184 5.97 3.13 11.18
CA LEU A 184 6.62 4.32 10.63
C LEU A 184 6.05 5.62 11.25
N LEU A 185 4.71 5.71 11.40
CA LEU A 185 4.06 6.87 12.04
C LEU A 185 4.52 7.02 13.49
N LYS A 186 4.56 5.93 14.26
CA LYS A 186 5.00 5.98 15.67
C LYS A 186 6.48 6.30 15.82
N LEU A 187 7.32 5.79 14.93
CA LEU A 187 8.73 6.13 14.91
C LEU A 187 8.93 7.61 14.58
N SER A 188 8.18 8.12 13.62
CA SER A 188 8.26 9.53 13.24
C SER A 188 7.74 10.47 14.36
N GLU A 189 6.64 10.12 15.05
CA GLU A 189 6.18 10.83 16.24
C GLU A 189 7.27 10.84 17.35
N TYR A 190 7.94 9.72 17.58
CA TYR A 190 9.02 9.63 18.56
C TYR A 190 10.22 10.52 18.18
N LYS A 191 10.62 10.50 16.91
CA LYS A 191 11.67 11.36 16.37
C LYS A 191 11.40 12.85 16.60
N HIS A 192 10.11 13.25 16.55
CA HIS A 192 9.65 14.63 16.79
C HIS A 192 9.36 14.94 18.28
N GLY A 193 9.65 14.02 19.20
CA GLY A 193 9.42 14.21 20.63
C GLY A 193 7.96 14.17 21.07
N LEU A 194 7.06 13.68 20.22
CA LEU A 194 5.60 13.68 20.44
C LEU A 194 5.09 12.43 21.15
N THR A 195 5.91 11.40 21.25
CA THR A 195 5.57 10.16 21.95
C THR A 195 6.76 9.61 22.72
N THR A 196 6.49 8.73 23.69
CA THR A 196 7.53 8.12 24.51
C THR A 196 8.18 6.92 23.79
N PHE A 197 9.42 6.60 24.15
CA PHE A 197 10.10 5.39 23.65
C PHE A 197 9.29 4.11 23.90
N LYS A 198 8.64 4.00 25.07
CA LYS A 198 7.79 2.84 25.40
C LYS A 198 6.63 2.68 24.44
N SER A 199 5.94 3.78 24.11
CA SER A 199 4.82 3.78 23.17
C SER A 199 5.29 3.43 21.76
N MET A 200 6.38 4.02 21.29
CA MET A 200 6.96 3.71 19.98
C MET A 200 7.34 2.23 19.90
N ALA A 201 8.12 1.73 20.86
CA ALA A 201 8.59 0.35 20.91
C ALA A 201 7.42 -0.65 20.94
N LEU A 202 6.36 -0.37 21.72
CA LEU A 202 5.16 -1.19 21.78
C LEU A 202 4.50 -1.33 20.40
N HIS A 203 4.33 -0.23 19.65
CA HIS A 203 3.71 -0.31 18.33
C HIS A 203 4.59 -1.02 17.30
N ILE A 204 5.91 -0.85 17.39
CA ILE A 204 6.85 -1.58 16.51
C ILE A 204 6.81 -3.08 16.82
N ILE A 205 6.87 -3.47 18.08
CA ILE A 205 6.83 -4.89 18.50
C ILE A 205 5.48 -5.52 18.12
N LEU A 206 4.37 -4.85 18.40
CA LEU A 206 3.04 -5.34 18.01
C LEU A 206 2.90 -5.44 16.49
N GLY A 207 3.28 -4.40 15.74
CA GLY A 207 3.20 -4.41 14.28
C GLY A 207 4.06 -5.51 13.66
N PHE A 208 5.28 -5.69 14.17
CA PHE A 208 6.16 -6.79 13.76
C PHE A 208 5.58 -8.16 14.11
N GLY A 209 5.04 -8.31 15.33
CA GLY A 209 4.38 -9.54 15.77
C GLY A 209 3.19 -9.93 14.89
N LEU A 210 2.34 -8.97 14.53
CA LEU A 210 1.23 -9.21 13.60
C LEU A 210 1.72 -9.62 12.20
N CYS A 211 2.81 -9.02 11.70
CA CYS A 211 3.43 -9.41 10.43
C CYS A 211 4.02 -10.83 10.47
N ILE A 212 4.61 -11.24 11.60
CA ILE A 212 5.14 -12.60 11.79
C ILE A 212 3.98 -13.60 11.80
N ILE A 213 2.92 -13.33 12.56
CA ILE A 213 1.73 -14.20 12.63
C ILE A 213 1.06 -14.34 11.26
N GLY A 214 0.97 -13.24 10.49
CA GLY A 214 0.43 -13.25 9.12
C GLY A 214 1.45 -13.66 8.05
N GLU A 215 2.67 -14.03 8.43
CA GLU A 215 3.73 -14.52 7.54
C GLU A 215 4.10 -13.56 6.38
N VAL A 216 4.05 -12.25 6.64
CA VAL A 216 4.29 -11.23 5.61
C VAL A 216 5.79 -11.00 5.41
N LYS A 217 6.47 -11.95 4.72
CA LYS A 217 7.93 -11.95 4.49
C LYS A 217 8.48 -10.62 4.01
N PHE A 218 7.84 -10.03 2.99
CA PHE A 218 8.25 -8.76 2.41
C PHE A 218 8.34 -7.65 3.47
N VAL A 219 7.30 -7.49 4.30
CA VAL A 219 7.27 -6.46 5.33
C VAL A 219 8.27 -6.77 6.43
N ILE A 220 8.36 -8.03 6.86
CA ILE A 220 9.30 -8.46 7.91
C ILE A 220 10.74 -8.12 7.52
N LEU A 221 11.14 -8.46 6.29
CA LEU A 221 12.51 -8.25 5.82
C LEU A 221 12.84 -6.79 5.52
N LEU A 222 11.88 -6.01 5.00
CA LEU A 222 12.14 -4.63 4.59
C LEU A 222 11.75 -3.57 5.63
N SER A 223 10.92 -3.89 6.63
CA SER A 223 10.54 -2.91 7.65
C SER A 223 11.73 -2.28 8.39
N PRO A 224 12.84 -2.99 8.73
CA PRO A 224 13.99 -2.36 9.33
C PRO A 224 14.61 -1.28 8.44
N VAL A 225 14.62 -1.50 7.11
CA VAL A 225 15.13 -0.52 6.13
C VAL A 225 14.24 0.73 6.12
N PHE A 226 12.91 0.56 6.10
CA PHE A 226 11.99 1.69 6.09
C PHE A 226 11.94 2.42 7.44
N LEU A 227 12.11 1.72 8.56
CA LEU A 227 12.27 2.35 9.87
C LEU A 227 13.54 3.21 9.91
N ALA A 228 14.67 2.69 9.42
CA ALA A 228 15.90 3.45 9.28
C ALA A 228 15.72 4.65 8.35
N TRP A 229 15.01 4.47 7.23
CA TRP A 229 14.69 5.54 6.30
C TRP A 229 13.94 6.69 6.98
N VAL A 230 12.86 6.43 7.74
CA VAL A 230 12.11 7.47 8.47
C VAL A 230 12.99 8.18 9.48
N TRP A 231 13.88 7.44 10.17
CA TRP A 231 14.78 8.05 11.14
C TRP A 231 15.78 9.01 10.48
N ILE A 232 16.34 8.62 9.32
CA ILE A 232 17.32 9.41 8.57
C ILE A 232 16.66 10.53 7.76
N SER A 233 15.46 10.32 7.25
CA SER A 233 14.74 11.28 6.40
C SER A 233 14.65 12.67 7.05
N PRO A 234 14.80 13.75 6.29
CA PRO A 234 14.61 15.10 6.82
C PRO A 234 13.18 15.31 7.32
N SER A 235 13.00 16.27 8.21
CA SER A 235 11.71 16.79 8.67
C SER A 235 11.52 18.22 8.12
N TYR A 236 10.28 18.70 8.14
CA TYR A 236 9.99 20.12 7.89
C TYR A 236 10.49 21.04 9.02
N VAL A 237 10.77 20.48 10.21
CA VAL A 237 11.25 21.21 11.39
C VAL A 237 12.77 21.17 11.47
N LYS A 238 13.43 22.34 11.62
CA LYS A 238 14.88 22.51 11.47
C LYS A 238 15.70 21.71 12.49
N ASP A 239 15.36 21.71 13.76
CA ASP A 239 16.24 21.17 14.82
C ASP A 239 16.13 19.68 15.05
N ILE A 240 15.24 18.99 14.34
CA ILE A 240 14.98 17.54 14.50
C ILE A 240 15.97 16.68 13.70
N ASN A 241 16.72 17.26 12.78
CA ASN A 241 17.50 16.52 11.76
C ASN A 241 18.99 16.31 12.11
N ARG A 242 19.37 16.41 13.39
CA ARG A 242 20.76 16.23 13.79
C ARG A 242 21.12 14.76 13.92
N ILE A 243 21.62 14.17 12.84
CA ILE A 243 22.17 12.81 12.83
C ILE A 243 23.68 12.89 12.89
N ASN A 244 24.28 12.33 13.93
CA ASN A 244 25.71 12.14 14.02
C ASN A 244 26.11 10.73 13.54
N LEU A 245 27.39 10.52 13.25
CA LEU A 245 27.91 9.24 12.76
C LEU A 245 27.62 8.09 13.74
N LYS A 246 27.68 8.33 15.05
CA LYS A 246 27.37 7.33 16.08
C LYS A 246 25.92 6.86 15.99
N THR A 247 24.98 7.80 15.85
CA THR A 247 23.55 7.47 15.67
C THR A 247 23.32 6.68 14.39
N LEU A 248 23.97 7.06 13.29
CA LEU A 248 23.87 6.34 12.01
C LEU A 248 24.35 4.89 12.15
N LEU A 249 25.52 4.68 12.78
CA LEU A 249 26.06 3.35 13.01
C LEU A 249 25.17 2.50 13.92
N MET A 250 24.58 3.09 14.97
CA MET A 250 23.60 2.39 15.82
C MET A 250 22.34 1.97 15.04
N ILE A 251 21.83 2.84 14.15
CA ILE A 251 20.66 2.52 13.31
C ILE A 251 20.98 1.35 12.41
N VAL A 252 22.12 1.39 11.69
CA VAL A 252 22.55 0.32 10.80
C VAL A 252 22.74 -0.99 11.56
N ALA A 253 23.41 -0.96 12.71
CA ALA A 253 23.59 -2.14 13.55
C ALA A 253 22.24 -2.72 14.03
N SER A 254 21.34 -1.86 14.51
CA SER A 254 20.00 -2.28 14.93
C SER A 254 19.19 -2.89 13.77
N MET A 255 19.30 -2.29 12.57
CA MET A 255 18.67 -2.82 11.37
C MET A 255 19.18 -4.22 11.01
N LEU A 256 20.50 -4.43 11.01
CA LEU A 256 21.10 -5.73 10.72
C LEU A 256 20.71 -6.79 11.76
N VAL A 257 20.67 -6.44 13.04
CA VAL A 257 20.20 -7.33 14.10
C VAL A 257 18.72 -7.70 13.91
N LEU A 258 17.86 -6.73 13.61
CA LEU A 258 16.43 -6.99 13.35
C LEU A 258 16.22 -7.88 12.12
N ILE A 259 16.95 -7.66 11.05
CA ILE A 259 16.90 -8.53 9.86
C ILE A 259 17.34 -9.94 10.20
N GLY A 260 18.47 -10.09 10.90
CA GLY A 260 18.98 -11.40 11.33
C GLY A 260 17.99 -12.15 12.21
N LEU A 261 17.42 -11.48 13.22
CA LEU A 261 16.37 -12.05 14.07
C LEU A 261 15.13 -12.44 13.27
N SER A 262 14.71 -11.61 12.32
CA SER A 262 13.56 -11.91 11.46
C SER A 262 13.77 -13.14 10.61
N ILE A 263 14.95 -13.28 10.00
CA ILE A 263 15.32 -14.47 9.20
C ILE A 263 15.34 -15.71 10.11
N MET A 264 15.89 -15.60 11.32
CA MET A 264 15.96 -16.71 12.26
C MET A 264 14.55 -17.17 12.71
N ILE A 265 13.65 -16.22 13.03
CA ILE A 265 12.28 -16.52 13.41
C ILE A 265 11.52 -17.18 12.24
N LEU A 266 11.65 -16.63 11.03
CA LEU A 266 11.03 -17.19 9.84
C LEU A 266 11.58 -18.60 9.53
N ALA A 267 12.89 -18.81 9.61
CA ALA A 267 13.51 -20.11 9.40
C ALA A 267 13.01 -21.16 10.40
N TRP A 268 12.97 -20.78 11.69
CA TRP A 268 12.43 -21.67 12.74
C TRP A 268 10.95 -22.00 12.47
N TYR A 269 10.19 -21.02 12.09
CA TYR A 269 8.78 -21.16 11.81
C TYR A 269 8.51 -22.07 10.60
N TYR A 270 9.28 -21.88 9.50
CA TYR A 270 9.20 -22.74 8.31
C TYR A 270 9.60 -24.18 8.59
N SER A 271 10.66 -24.39 9.38
CA SER A 271 11.07 -25.74 9.75
C SER A 271 10.01 -26.51 10.55
N SER A 272 9.19 -25.79 11.34
CA SER A 272 8.07 -26.41 12.06
C SER A 272 6.87 -26.73 11.19
N ALA A 273 6.65 -25.96 10.10
CA ALA A 273 5.54 -26.14 9.16
C ALA A 273 5.81 -27.20 8.10
N PHE A 274 7.04 -27.21 7.56
CA PHE A 274 7.48 -28.13 6.50
C PHE A 274 8.26 -29.34 7.05
N GLY A 275 8.17 -29.64 8.32
CA GLY A 275 8.96 -30.57 9.10
C GLY A 275 8.93 -32.04 8.69
N GLY A 276 9.28 -32.34 7.45
CA GLY A 276 9.33 -33.70 6.93
C GLY A 276 10.72 -34.27 6.67
N ASP A 277 11.75 -33.45 6.50
CA ASP A 277 13.10 -33.94 6.19
C ASP A 277 14.08 -33.55 7.31
N PRO A 278 14.42 -34.52 8.21
CA PRO A 278 15.35 -34.27 9.31
C PRO A 278 16.77 -33.93 8.84
N THR A 279 17.06 -34.08 7.54
CA THR A 279 18.37 -33.77 6.95
C THR A 279 18.51 -32.28 6.55
N LYS A 280 17.40 -31.55 6.41
CA LYS A 280 17.41 -30.15 6.03
C LYS A 280 17.45 -29.22 7.24
N SER A 281 18.37 -28.25 7.22
CA SER A 281 18.39 -27.19 8.24
C SER A 281 17.18 -26.25 8.08
N ALA A 282 16.73 -25.63 9.19
CA ALA A 282 15.65 -24.64 9.16
C ALA A 282 15.91 -23.49 8.14
N PHE A 283 17.18 -23.09 8.02
CA PHE A 283 17.60 -22.08 7.07
C PHE A 283 17.49 -22.55 5.61
N SER A 284 17.84 -23.81 5.29
CA SER A 284 17.68 -24.33 3.93
C SER A 284 16.21 -24.42 3.53
N VAL A 285 15.33 -24.85 4.44
CA VAL A 285 13.87 -24.86 4.20
C VAL A 285 13.35 -23.43 3.93
N PHE A 286 13.81 -22.44 4.68
CA PHE A 286 13.46 -21.05 4.41
C PHE A 286 13.95 -20.57 3.04
N ILE A 287 15.17 -20.89 2.63
CA ILE A 287 15.71 -20.53 1.31
C ILE A 287 14.92 -21.23 0.21
N ASP A 288 14.64 -22.53 0.35
CA ASP A 288 13.81 -23.27 -0.60
C ASP A 288 12.42 -22.63 -0.77
N SER A 289 11.85 -22.09 0.33
CA SER A 289 10.57 -21.37 0.31
C SER A 289 10.61 -20.03 -0.44
N LEU A 290 11.79 -19.53 -0.83
CA LEU A 290 11.93 -18.32 -1.64
C LEU A 290 12.01 -18.60 -3.15
N SER A 291 11.98 -19.87 -3.57
CA SER A 291 12.07 -20.27 -4.98
C SER A 291 11.00 -19.59 -5.83
N TYR A 292 9.75 -19.44 -5.32
CA TYR A 292 8.68 -18.76 -6.05
C TYR A 292 9.00 -17.29 -6.38
N ILE A 293 9.96 -16.68 -5.68
CA ILE A 293 10.38 -15.28 -5.94
C ILE A 293 11.47 -15.25 -7.02
N PHE A 294 12.49 -16.10 -6.90
CA PHE A 294 13.74 -15.96 -7.64
C PHE A 294 13.93 -16.97 -8.78
N ASP A 295 13.22 -18.12 -8.76
CA ASP A 295 13.33 -19.10 -9.83
C ASP A 295 12.70 -18.54 -11.12
N PRO A 296 13.47 -18.47 -12.23
CA PRO A 296 12.98 -17.93 -13.50
C PRO A 296 11.93 -18.81 -14.20
N ASN A 297 11.75 -20.07 -13.76
CA ASN A 297 10.84 -21.04 -14.36
C ASN A 297 9.75 -21.53 -13.40
N TYR A 298 9.56 -20.86 -12.28
CA TYR A 298 8.60 -21.29 -11.27
C TYR A 298 7.16 -21.05 -11.72
N ILE A 299 6.38 -22.11 -11.78
CA ILE A 299 4.93 -22.09 -12.06
C ILE A 299 4.24 -22.91 -10.97
N MET A 300 3.28 -22.34 -10.29
CA MET A 300 2.47 -23.02 -9.30
C MET A 300 1.53 -24.04 -9.95
N SER A 301 1.07 -25.01 -9.20
CA SER A 301 0.07 -26.00 -9.67
C SER A 301 -1.24 -25.35 -10.13
N THR A 302 -1.53 -24.14 -9.66
CA THR A 302 -2.68 -23.31 -10.05
C THR A 302 -2.50 -22.60 -11.41
N GLY A 303 -1.30 -22.66 -12.01
CA GLY A 303 -0.94 -21.87 -13.20
C GLY A 303 -0.43 -20.45 -12.88
N GLU A 304 -0.32 -20.08 -11.60
CA GLU A 304 0.26 -18.79 -11.21
C GLU A 304 1.78 -18.80 -11.44
N LEU A 305 2.28 -17.75 -12.09
CA LEU A 305 3.70 -17.57 -12.35
C LEU A 305 4.43 -17.06 -11.11
N GLY A 306 5.66 -17.51 -10.87
CA GLY A 306 6.55 -16.95 -9.87
C GLY A 306 6.84 -15.46 -10.12
N ARG A 307 7.37 -14.77 -9.12
CA ARG A 307 7.53 -13.29 -9.17
C ARG A 307 8.52 -12.85 -10.26
N PHE A 308 9.64 -13.54 -10.38
CA PHE A 308 10.61 -13.28 -11.45
C PHE A 308 10.17 -13.90 -12.79
N THR A 309 9.54 -15.07 -12.75
CA THR A 309 9.00 -15.78 -13.92
C THR A 309 8.00 -14.92 -14.68
N THR A 310 7.07 -14.23 -13.99
CA THR A 310 6.04 -13.42 -14.65
C THR A 310 6.64 -12.23 -15.43
N PHE A 311 7.72 -11.64 -14.92
CA PHE A 311 8.44 -10.59 -15.63
C PHE A 311 9.17 -11.13 -16.88
N LEU A 312 9.85 -12.27 -16.76
CA LEU A 312 10.50 -12.92 -17.92
C LEU A 312 9.49 -13.39 -18.95
N PHE A 313 8.33 -13.87 -18.50
CA PHE A 313 7.25 -14.27 -19.41
C PHE A 313 6.73 -13.06 -20.19
N TRP A 314 6.52 -11.91 -19.52
CA TRP A 314 6.18 -10.68 -20.22
C TRP A 314 7.23 -10.27 -21.23
N LEU A 315 8.52 -10.27 -20.89
CA LEU A 315 9.61 -9.92 -21.81
C LEU A 315 9.61 -10.76 -23.10
N LYS A 316 9.19 -12.01 -23.02
CA LYS A 316 9.18 -12.96 -24.15
C LYS A 316 7.91 -12.90 -24.99
N ASN A 317 6.78 -12.43 -24.42
CA ASN A 317 5.46 -12.60 -25.04
C ASN A 317 4.65 -11.29 -25.13
N ASN A 318 5.26 -10.13 -24.88
CA ASN A 318 4.56 -8.86 -24.80
C ASN A 318 4.11 -8.27 -26.15
N ASP A 319 4.46 -8.91 -27.26
CA ASP A 319 4.20 -8.43 -28.61
C ASP A 319 3.03 -9.16 -29.31
N LEU A 320 2.08 -9.72 -28.53
CA LEU A 320 0.90 -10.44 -29.06
C LEU A 320 0.17 -9.66 -30.18
N TRP A 321 0.11 -8.33 -30.04
CA TRP A 321 -0.41 -7.40 -31.06
C TRP A 321 0.68 -6.48 -31.63
N GLY A 322 1.92 -6.96 -31.66
CA GLY A 322 3.08 -6.20 -32.09
C GLY A 322 3.46 -5.08 -31.12
N LEU A 323 4.20 -4.10 -31.63
CA LEU A 323 4.78 -3.01 -30.81
C LEU A 323 3.75 -2.19 -30.05
N SER A 324 2.51 -2.08 -30.55
CA SER A 324 1.43 -1.36 -29.86
C SER A 324 1.07 -2.00 -28.51
N GLY A 325 1.01 -3.34 -28.45
CA GLY A 325 0.79 -4.08 -27.20
C GLY A 325 1.93 -3.87 -26.19
N THR A 326 3.18 -3.91 -26.66
CA THR A 326 4.34 -3.64 -25.80
C THR A 326 4.31 -2.21 -25.22
N LEU A 327 4.00 -1.21 -26.03
CA LEU A 327 4.06 0.21 -25.63
C LEU A 327 2.86 0.67 -24.81
N PHE A 328 1.63 0.28 -25.20
CA PHE A 328 0.38 0.79 -24.63
C PHE A 328 -0.43 -0.25 -23.87
N GLY A 329 0.04 -1.52 -23.86
CA GLY A 329 -0.59 -2.62 -23.17
C GLY A 329 -1.88 -3.14 -23.84
N TYR A 330 -2.58 -3.97 -23.10
CA TYR A 330 -3.76 -4.71 -23.55
C TYR A 330 -5.05 -4.26 -22.87
N GLY A 331 -5.03 -3.08 -22.24
CA GLY A 331 -6.14 -2.52 -21.45
C GLY A 331 -6.15 -3.02 -20.03
N LEU A 332 -6.62 -2.16 -19.12
CA LEU A 332 -6.80 -2.51 -17.70
C LEU A 332 -7.71 -3.75 -17.57
N ASN A 333 -7.51 -4.52 -16.52
CA ASN A 333 -8.21 -5.78 -16.25
C ASN A 333 -7.89 -6.93 -17.25
N ALA A 334 -6.94 -6.75 -18.18
CA ALA A 334 -6.60 -7.78 -19.15
C ALA A 334 -5.95 -9.04 -18.52
N THR A 335 -5.35 -8.89 -17.33
CA THR A 335 -4.73 -9.97 -16.56
C THR A 335 -5.53 -10.43 -15.35
N ASN A 336 -6.71 -9.87 -15.08
CA ASN A 336 -7.47 -10.12 -13.86
C ASN A 336 -7.93 -11.58 -13.76
N SER A 337 -7.40 -12.31 -12.78
CA SER A 337 -7.79 -13.70 -12.48
C SER A 337 -9.01 -13.80 -11.55
N GLY A 338 -9.31 -12.74 -10.78
CA GLY A 338 -10.33 -12.75 -9.74
C GLY A 338 -11.75 -12.36 -10.20
N SER A 339 -11.95 -11.93 -11.45
CA SER A 339 -13.25 -11.46 -11.94
C SER A 339 -14.02 -12.53 -12.70
N THR A 340 -15.20 -12.91 -12.22
CA THR A 340 -16.12 -13.79 -12.95
C THR A 340 -16.93 -13.02 -14.01
N VAL A 341 -17.12 -11.71 -13.83
CA VAL A 341 -17.90 -10.86 -14.76
C VAL A 341 -17.05 -10.41 -15.95
N SER A 342 -15.76 -10.19 -15.73
CA SER A 342 -14.81 -9.74 -16.74
C SER A 342 -13.46 -10.39 -16.47
N PRO A 343 -13.30 -11.69 -16.78
CA PRO A 343 -12.03 -12.37 -16.62
C PRO A 343 -10.99 -11.80 -17.59
N GLY A 344 -9.75 -11.73 -17.15
CA GLY A 344 -8.64 -11.25 -17.95
C GLY A 344 -8.41 -12.14 -19.18
N PHE A 345 -8.58 -11.59 -20.38
CA PHE A 345 -8.48 -12.39 -21.60
C PHE A 345 -7.07 -12.93 -21.86
N LEU A 346 -6.03 -12.26 -21.37
CA LEU A 346 -4.65 -12.76 -21.47
C LEU A 346 -4.44 -14.03 -20.68
N ASN A 347 -5.05 -14.16 -19.50
CA ASN A 347 -5.00 -15.39 -18.72
C ASN A 347 -5.65 -16.56 -19.47
N ILE A 348 -6.71 -16.29 -20.24
CA ILE A 348 -7.39 -17.29 -21.08
C ILE A 348 -6.50 -17.68 -22.27
N ILE A 349 -5.89 -16.71 -22.95
CA ILE A 349 -5.03 -16.97 -24.13
C ILE A 349 -3.83 -17.82 -23.73
N TYR A 350 -3.15 -17.48 -22.64
CA TYR A 350 -1.93 -18.17 -22.22
C TYR A 350 -2.21 -19.39 -21.32
N ASN A 351 -3.44 -19.56 -20.84
CA ASN A 351 -3.81 -20.56 -19.83
C ASN A 351 -2.91 -20.51 -18.59
N LEU A 352 -2.60 -19.27 -18.15
CA LEU A 352 -1.72 -18.96 -17.02
C LEU A 352 -2.32 -17.79 -16.23
N ILE A 353 -1.96 -17.66 -14.95
CA ILE A 353 -2.29 -16.52 -14.10
C ILE A 353 -1.15 -15.51 -14.19
N LEU A 354 -1.40 -14.38 -14.87
CA LEU A 354 -0.38 -13.36 -15.20
C LEU A 354 -0.34 -12.20 -14.20
N ASP A 355 -1.32 -12.08 -13.32
CA ASP A 355 -1.46 -11.01 -12.32
C ASP A 355 -0.71 -11.27 -11.00
N SER A 356 0.36 -12.06 -11.04
CA SER A 356 1.14 -12.42 -9.83
C SER A 356 1.78 -11.21 -9.15
N THR A 357 2.07 -10.13 -9.88
CA THR A 357 2.65 -8.90 -9.35
C THR A 357 1.99 -7.66 -9.93
N SER A 358 1.94 -6.57 -9.16
CA SER A 358 1.44 -5.28 -9.66
C SER A 358 2.27 -4.75 -10.84
N LEU A 359 3.58 -5.02 -10.87
CA LEU A 359 4.43 -4.61 -11.98
C LEU A 359 4.08 -5.37 -13.27
N SER A 360 3.84 -6.69 -13.19
CA SER A 360 3.43 -7.47 -14.37
C SER A 360 2.05 -7.02 -14.86
N MET A 361 1.10 -6.76 -13.96
CA MET A 361 -0.20 -6.18 -14.33
C MET A 361 -0.04 -4.88 -15.11
N LEU A 362 0.70 -3.91 -14.57
CA LEU A 362 0.96 -2.63 -15.23
C LEU A 362 1.58 -2.82 -16.62
N LEU A 363 2.60 -3.70 -16.73
CA LEU A 363 3.29 -3.96 -17.99
C LEU A 363 2.37 -4.60 -19.05
N TRP A 364 1.53 -5.56 -18.66
CA TRP A 364 0.58 -6.18 -19.57
C TRP A 364 -0.57 -5.24 -19.92
N GLU A 365 -1.12 -4.52 -18.97
CA GLU A 365 -2.38 -3.79 -19.12
C GLU A 365 -2.23 -2.41 -19.73
N ILE A 366 -1.17 -1.67 -19.35
CA ILE A 366 -0.92 -0.31 -19.86
C ILE A 366 0.43 -0.16 -20.56
N GLY A 367 1.16 -1.26 -20.74
CA GLY A 367 2.42 -1.31 -21.48
C GLY A 367 3.56 -0.53 -20.80
N VAL A 368 4.67 -0.41 -21.50
CA VAL A 368 5.86 0.28 -20.99
C VAL A 368 5.58 1.75 -20.73
N ILE A 369 4.90 2.44 -21.65
CA ILE A 369 4.66 3.89 -21.52
C ILE A 369 3.74 4.17 -20.33
N GLY A 370 2.64 3.43 -20.19
CA GLY A 370 1.72 3.60 -19.06
C GLY A 370 2.36 3.26 -17.72
N THR A 371 3.18 2.19 -17.66
CA THR A 371 3.91 1.80 -16.46
C THR A 371 4.92 2.88 -16.03
N LEU A 372 5.68 3.43 -16.98
CA LEU A 372 6.62 4.52 -16.70
C LEU A 372 5.89 5.79 -16.25
N LEU A 373 4.75 6.09 -16.85
CA LEU A 373 3.93 7.24 -16.46
C LEU A 373 3.35 7.06 -15.06
N PHE A 374 2.85 5.86 -14.72
CA PHE A 374 2.36 5.52 -13.38
C PHE A 374 3.45 5.67 -12.32
N ILE A 375 4.58 4.98 -12.50
CA ILE A 375 5.71 5.03 -11.56
C ILE A 375 6.28 6.45 -11.48
N GLY A 376 6.45 7.11 -12.63
CA GLY A 376 6.97 8.48 -12.72
C GLY A 376 6.11 9.50 -11.99
N LEU A 377 4.76 9.38 -12.09
CA LEU A 377 3.83 10.22 -11.34
C LEU A 377 4.08 10.12 -9.83
N PHE A 378 4.15 8.92 -9.28
CA PHE A 378 4.32 8.75 -7.83
C PHE A 378 5.72 9.12 -7.36
N ILE A 379 6.77 8.84 -8.13
CA ILE A 379 8.13 9.33 -7.85
C ILE A 379 8.14 10.87 -7.84
N TYR A 380 7.44 11.50 -8.77
CA TYR A 380 7.35 12.96 -8.81
C TYR A 380 6.63 13.52 -7.58
N ILE A 381 5.48 12.91 -7.18
CA ILE A 381 4.78 13.30 -5.95
C ILE A 381 5.70 13.17 -4.72
N LEU A 382 6.39 12.05 -4.58
CA LEU A 382 7.32 11.82 -3.46
C LEU A 382 8.46 12.85 -3.43
N LYS A 383 9.01 13.19 -4.60
CA LYS A 383 10.03 14.25 -4.72
C LYS A 383 9.49 15.63 -4.31
N VAL A 384 8.28 15.96 -4.72
CA VAL A 384 7.59 17.22 -4.40
C VAL A 384 7.25 17.29 -2.90
N CYS A 385 6.83 16.17 -2.31
CA CYS A 385 6.48 16.05 -0.89
C CYS A 385 7.67 15.74 0.03
N GLN A 386 8.89 15.69 -0.51
CA GLN A 386 10.07 15.42 0.32
C GLN A 386 10.25 16.55 1.34
N PRO A 387 10.24 16.26 2.67
CA PRO A 387 10.38 17.28 3.68
C PRO A 387 11.72 18.02 3.56
N LYS A 388 11.67 19.33 3.74
CA LYS A 388 12.84 20.19 3.84
C LYS A 388 12.76 20.99 5.13
N PRO A 389 13.84 21.14 5.90
CA PRO A 389 13.83 21.84 7.19
C PRO A 389 13.65 23.36 6.98
N VAL A 390 12.41 23.81 7.08
CA VAL A 390 12.03 25.24 6.85
C VAL A 390 11.52 25.90 8.13
N LEU A 391 10.71 25.19 8.93
CA LEU A 391 10.01 25.74 10.08
C LEU A 391 10.85 25.64 11.35
N ALA A 392 10.78 26.66 12.22
CA ALA A 392 11.38 26.61 13.55
C ALA A 392 10.40 25.95 14.55
N LEU A 393 10.91 25.15 15.48
CA LEU A 393 10.09 24.41 16.46
C LEU A 393 9.26 25.34 17.33
N GLU A 394 9.81 26.51 17.69
CA GLU A 394 9.18 27.51 18.57
C GLU A 394 7.91 28.15 17.97
N GLN A 395 7.72 28.04 16.66
CA GLN A 395 6.60 28.65 15.94
C GLN A 395 5.41 27.69 15.77
N LEU A 396 5.54 26.44 16.21
CA LEU A 396 4.57 25.38 15.96
C LEU A 396 3.81 25.04 17.24
N ASP A 397 2.49 24.91 17.12
CA ASP A 397 1.71 24.29 18.18
C ASP A 397 1.87 22.77 18.18
N HIS A 398 1.35 22.10 19.21
CA HIS A 398 1.48 20.65 19.35
C HIS A 398 0.75 19.88 18.21
N GLN A 399 -0.38 20.41 17.72
CA GLN A 399 -1.15 19.76 16.65
C GLN A 399 -0.44 19.89 15.31
N ASP A 400 0.12 21.08 15.02
CA ASP A 400 0.90 21.33 13.79
C ASP A 400 2.16 20.46 13.76
N LEU A 401 2.90 20.41 14.88
CA LEU A 401 4.09 19.56 14.99
C LEU A 401 3.74 18.08 14.75
N GLN A 402 2.60 17.63 15.29
CA GLN A 402 2.16 16.24 15.08
C GLN A 402 1.74 15.98 13.63
N LEU A 403 1.05 16.91 12.98
CA LEU A 403 0.71 16.82 11.56
C LEU A 403 1.98 16.73 10.68
N LEU A 404 2.96 17.60 10.94
CA LEU A 404 4.23 17.61 10.21
C LEU A 404 5.04 16.33 10.43
N SER A 405 4.93 15.72 11.61
CA SER A 405 5.61 14.45 11.92
C SER A 405 5.14 13.28 11.05
N PHE A 406 3.93 13.34 10.48
CA PHE A 406 3.42 12.26 9.63
C PHE A 406 4.08 12.21 8.24
N ALA A 407 4.61 13.33 7.73
CA ALA A 407 5.13 13.41 6.37
C ALA A 407 6.27 12.42 6.07
N PRO A 408 7.33 12.26 6.90
CA PRO A 408 8.36 11.26 6.64
C PRO A 408 7.83 9.83 6.62
N ALA A 409 6.85 9.52 7.48
CA ALA A 409 6.23 8.21 7.56
C ALA A 409 5.37 7.90 6.33
N TYR A 410 4.54 8.84 5.90
CA TYR A 410 3.73 8.68 4.69
C TYR A 410 4.58 8.52 3.42
N ASN A 411 5.66 9.30 3.29
CA ASN A 411 6.57 9.17 2.17
C ASN A 411 7.27 7.80 2.18
N ALA A 412 7.77 7.33 3.34
CA ALA A 412 8.39 6.03 3.47
C ALA A 412 7.40 4.89 3.16
N PHE A 413 6.16 4.99 3.63
CA PHE A 413 5.11 4.02 3.33
C PHE A 413 4.76 3.98 1.83
N ALA A 414 4.65 5.13 1.19
CA ALA A 414 4.37 5.18 -0.25
C ALA A 414 5.54 4.58 -1.06
N ILE A 415 6.80 4.80 -0.63
CA ILE A 415 7.97 4.13 -1.22
C ILE A 415 7.87 2.61 -1.01
N ALA A 416 7.49 2.15 0.19
CA ALA A 416 7.31 0.72 0.47
C ALA A 416 6.26 0.08 -0.45
N CYS A 417 5.13 0.75 -0.69
CA CYS A 417 4.12 0.31 -1.65
C CYS A 417 4.68 0.24 -3.08
N LEU A 418 5.47 1.22 -3.54
CA LEU A 418 6.09 1.18 -4.86
C LEU A 418 7.15 0.08 -4.96
N VAL A 419 7.94 -0.15 -3.92
CA VAL A 419 8.93 -1.25 -3.88
C VAL A 419 8.23 -2.62 -3.85
N SER A 420 6.97 -2.70 -3.39
CA SER A 420 6.20 -3.94 -3.44
C SER A 420 5.65 -4.30 -4.83
N LEU A 421 5.68 -3.40 -5.83
CA LEU A 421 5.15 -3.64 -7.18
C LEU A 421 5.67 -4.92 -7.83
N PRO A 422 6.99 -5.23 -7.82
CA PRO A 422 7.50 -6.48 -8.39
C PRO A 422 7.28 -7.71 -7.51
N TYR A 423 6.79 -7.53 -6.28
CA TYR A 423 6.61 -8.62 -5.32
C TYR A 423 5.17 -9.11 -5.22
N SER A 424 4.18 -8.22 -5.27
CA SER A 424 2.77 -8.56 -5.02
C SER A 424 1.82 -7.76 -5.90
N GLN A 425 0.70 -8.38 -6.26
CA GLN A 425 -0.40 -7.73 -7.01
C GLN A 425 -1.28 -6.80 -6.14
N ILE A 426 -1.10 -6.82 -4.83
CA ILE A 426 -2.04 -6.27 -3.83
C ILE A 426 -2.28 -4.77 -4.01
N LEU A 427 -1.28 -3.99 -4.46
CA LEU A 427 -1.48 -2.55 -4.68
C LEU A 427 -2.49 -2.27 -5.81
N MET A 428 -2.58 -3.14 -6.81
CA MET A 428 -3.51 -2.94 -7.94
C MET A 428 -4.90 -3.51 -7.68
N ILE A 429 -5.04 -4.52 -6.82
CA ILE A 429 -6.32 -5.24 -6.67
C ILE A 429 -7.01 -5.07 -5.33
N THR A 430 -6.27 -4.67 -4.25
CA THR A 430 -6.83 -4.63 -2.90
C THR A 430 -7.24 -3.20 -2.50
N PRO A 431 -8.56 -2.90 -2.43
CA PRO A 431 -9.04 -1.55 -2.15
C PRO A 431 -8.53 -0.97 -0.84
N MET A 432 -8.31 -1.80 0.19
CA MET A 432 -7.80 -1.36 1.50
C MET A 432 -6.39 -0.78 1.38
N LEU A 433 -5.49 -1.44 0.64
CA LEU A 433 -4.13 -0.95 0.45
C LEU A 433 -4.09 0.24 -0.52
N GLN A 434 -4.88 0.21 -1.59
CA GLN A 434 -5.03 1.36 -2.49
C GLN A 434 -5.47 2.60 -1.71
N PHE A 435 -6.50 2.47 -0.87
CA PHE A 435 -6.97 3.57 -0.03
C PHE A 435 -5.85 4.13 0.85
N LEU A 436 -5.09 3.29 1.56
CA LEU A 436 -3.98 3.72 2.41
C LEU A 436 -2.87 4.41 1.62
N PHE A 437 -2.52 3.87 0.45
CA PHE A 437 -1.51 4.43 -0.43
C PHE A 437 -1.90 5.84 -0.91
N TYR A 438 -3.10 5.98 -1.46
CA TYR A 438 -3.59 7.26 -1.98
C TYR A 438 -3.93 8.27 -0.87
N LEU A 439 -4.40 7.81 0.29
CA LEU A 439 -4.57 8.64 1.48
C LEU A 439 -3.23 9.19 1.96
N SER A 440 -2.17 8.37 1.99
CA SER A 440 -0.84 8.77 2.43
C SER A 440 -0.23 9.83 1.49
N LEU A 441 -0.33 9.63 0.18
CA LEU A 441 0.15 10.59 -0.82
C LEU A 441 -0.65 11.90 -0.77
N GLY A 442 -1.98 11.81 -0.73
CA GLY A 442 -2.85 12.98 -0.62
C GLY A 442 -2.61 13.76 0.67
N SER A 443 -2.42 13.06 1.79
CA SER A 443 -2.08 13.68 3.08
C SER A 443 -0.72 14.38 3.03
N SER A 444 0.29 13.79 2.38
CA SER A 444 1.60 14.41 2.18
C SER A 444 1.50 15.72 1.37
N LEU A 445 0.64 15.76 0.35
CA LEU A 445 0.38 16.96 -0.45
C LEU A 445 -0.31 18.06 0.38
N VAL A 446 -1.29 17.70 1.21
CA VAL A 446 -1.94 18.65 2.13
C VAL A 446 -0.93 19.20 3.14
N ILE A 447 -0.12 18.35 3.77
CA ILE A 447 0.91 18.77 4.74
C ILE A 447 1.92 19.73 4.06
N ARG A 448 2.40 19.40 2.87
CA ARG A 448 3.32 20.26 2.10
C ARG A 448 2.70 21.65 1.87
N ARG A 449 1.44 21.72 1.47
CA ARG A 449 0.74 23.00 1.23
C ARG A 449 0.67 23.84 2.50
N THR A 450 0.42 23.23 3.66
CA THR A 450 0.43 23.91 4.96
C THR A 450 1.80 24.52 5.23
N VAL A 451 2.87 23.75 5.02
CA VAL A 451 4.25 24.24 5.21
C VAL A 451 4.56 25.44 4.30
N LEU A 452 4.15 25.38 3.04
CA LEU A 452 4.40 26.49 2.09
C LEU A 452 3.64 27.76 2.51
N ARG A 453 2.41 27.64 3.02
CA ARG A 453 1.65 28.79 3.58
C ARG A 453 2.32 29.38 4.81
N SER A 454 2.78 28.53 5.74
CA SER A 454 3.44 28.98 6.97
C SER A 454 4.82 29.60 6.71
N ALA A 455 5.57 29.07 5.72
CA ALA A 455 6.90 29.56 5.39
C ALA A 455 6.88 30.84 4.51
N GLY A 456 5.83 31.01 3.71
CA GLY A 456 5.68 32.11 2.76
C GLY A 456 5.04 33.38 3.34
N GLY A 457 4.74 33.44 4.65
CA GLY A 457 4.21 34.56 5.43
C GLY A 457 3.58 35.72 4.63
N GLY A 458 2.58 35.45 3.76
CA GLY A 458 1.94 36.53 3.00
C GLY A 458 1.86 36.32 1.51
N TYR A 459 1.13 35.29 1.08
CA TYR A 459 0.37 35.43 -0.16
C TYR A 459 -1.07 35.79 0.26
N GLY A 460 -1.23 37.11 0.53
CA GLY A 460 -2.52 37.75 0.64
C GLY A 460 -3.26 37.75 -0.69
#